data_359e866c5aafcc32dba3d091c597ad73
#
_entry.id   359e866c5aafcc32dba3d091c597ad73
#
_cell.length_a   1.000
_cell.length_b   1.000
_cell.length_c   1.000
_cell.angle_alpha   90.00
_cell.angle_beta   90.00
_cell.angle_gamma   90.00
#
_symmetry.space_group_name_H-M   'P 1'
#
loop_
_entity.id
_entity.type
_entity.pdbx_description
1 polymer ?
#
loop_
_entity_poly.entity_id
_entity_poly.type
_entity_poly.pdbx_seq_one_letter_code
_entity_poly.pdbx_strand_id
1 'polypeptide(L)'
;MDVTVTGFARRRHVLTRAGGRAGEDLYVTGDVGAASAGLQAWRAGIADIAGIDACVARHRRPLPRVRIGALLGRNRAAGACMDLSDGLAEAARQICESSGTGAIIDAASLPVPDAAQTWFARSGQDPIAAAIAGGDDYELLFSLPRRARGRLATVLRQARGVPITRIGALTESRTLAVRRDGREEPLPQGFVHF
;
A
#
# COMPACT_ATOMS: atom_id res chain seq x y z
N MET A 1 11.29 24.94 3.47
CA MET A 1 11.35 24.99 1.99
C MET A 1 10.02 24.50 1.47
N ASP A 2 9.30 25.34 0.75
CA ASP A 2 7.99 24.98 0.17
C ASP A 2 8.17 24.71 -1.32
N VAL A 3 7.54 23.62 -1.80
CA VAL A 3 7.58 23.24 -3.21
C VAL A 3 6.15 23.13 -3.73
N THR A 4 5.82 23.91 -4.75
CA THR A 4 4.53 23.84 -5.44
C THR A 4 4.72 23.20 -6.81
N VAL A 5 3.92 22.18 -7.11
CA VAL A 5 3.93 21.51 -8.42
C VAL A 5 2.56 21.67 -9.08
N THR A 6 2.55 22.17 -10.31
CA THR A 6 1.33 22.31 -11.11
C THR A 6 1.44 21.45 -12.36
N GLY A 7 0.37 20.73 -12.70
CA GLY A 7 0.36 19.86 -13.86
C GLY A 7 -1.03 19.71 -14.48
N PHE A 8 -1.10 19.04 -15.63
CA PHE A 8 -2.33 18.77 -16.36
C PHE A 8 -2.52 17.27 -16.57
N ALA A 9 -3.74 16.78 -16.35
CA ALA A 9 -4.12 15.41 -16.64
C ALA A 9 -5.44 15.36 -17.42
N ARG A 10 -5.58 14.37 -18.32
CA ARG A 10 -6.88 14.10 -18.94
C ARG A 10 -7.82 13.55 -17.85
N ARG A 11 -8.99 14.19 -17.67
CA ARG A 11 -9.96 13.83 -16.63
C ARG A 11 -10.22 12.33 -16.52
N ARG A 12 -10.33 11.61 -17.64
CA ARG A 12 -10.56 10.15 -17.69
C ARG A 12 -9.36 9.29 -17.22
N HIS A 13 -8.18 9.89 -17.03
CA HIS A 13 -6.96 9.20 -16.60
C HIS A 13 -6.58 9.53 -15.14
N VAL A 14 -7.32 10.45 -14.52
CA VAL A 14 -7.11 10.81 -13.11
C VAL A 14 -7.55 9.63 -12.25
N LEU A 15 -6.68 9.22 -11.34
CA LEU A 15 -6.99 8.28 -10.28
C LEU A 15 -7.38 9.07 -9.03
N THR A 16 -8.43 8.67 -8.37
CA THR A 16 -8.93 9.31 -7.15
C THR A 16 -9.07 8.29 -6.03
N ARG A 17 -9.14 8.75 -4.80
CA ARG A 17 -9.46 7.91 -3.63
C ARG A 17 -10.89 7.38 -3.67
N ALA A 18 -11.80 8.14 -4.29
CA ALA A 18 -13.19 7.75 -4.46
C ALA A 18 -13.40 6.85 -5.69
N GLY A 19 -14.45 6.02 -5.66
CA GLY A 19 -14.88 5.22 -6.80
C GLY A 19 -14.65 3.71 -6.66
N GLY A 20 -14.06 3.27 -5.55
CA GLY A 20 -14.03 1.87 -5.15
C GLY A 20 -15.44 1.35 -4.85
N ARG A 21 -15.69 0.08 -5.10
CA ARG A 21 -16.99 -0.57 -4.85
C ARG A 21 -16.80 -1.88 -4.09
N ALA A 22 -17.74 -2.21 -3.25
CA ALA A 22 -17.77 -3.49 -2.57
C ALA A 22 -17.62 -4.65 -3.55
N GLY A 23 -16.81 -5.65 -3.19
CA GLY A 23 -16.45 -6.79 -4.04
C GLY A 23 -15.33 -6.53 -5.05
N GLU A 24 -14.73 -5.34 -5.08
CA GLU A 24 -13.48 -5.08 -5.81
C GLU A 24 -12.29 -5.61 -5.00
N ASP A 25 -11.33 -6.23 -5.71
CA ASP A 25 -10.08 -6.68 -5.09
C ASP A 25 -9.19 -5.47 -4.79
N LEU A 26 -8.48 -5.52 -3.64
CA LEU A 26 -7.45 -4.54 -3.28
C LEU A 26 -6.06 -5.07 -3.65
N TYR A 27 -5.27 -4.22 -4.29
CA TYR A 27 -3.89 -4.50 -4.71
C TYR A 27 -2.95 -3.44 -4.18
N VAL A 28 -1.72 -3.86 -3.86
CA VAL A 28 -0.61 -2.96 -3.55
C VAL A 28 0.56 -3.19 -4.51
N THR A 29 1.29 -2.14 -4.83
CA THR A 29 2.57 -2.25 -5.56
C THR A 29 3.72 -2.43 -4.57
N GLY A 30 4.80 -3.10 -5.00
CA GLY A 30 6.02 -3.24 -4.20
C GLY A 30 5.81 -3.89 -2.84
N ASP A 31 6.53 -3.38 -1.85
CA ASP A 31 6.57 -3.91 -0.48
C ASP A 31 5.91 -2.94 0.50
N VAL A 32 5.38 -3.47 1.62
CA VAL A 32 4.74 -2.70 2.69
C VAL A 32 5.58 -2.80 3.97
N GLY A 33 5.79 -1.68 4.66
CA GLY A 33 6.52 -1.60 5.92
C GLY A 33 8.04 -1.58 5.77
N ALA A 34 8.57 -1.62 4.55
CA ALA A 34 10.02 -1.57 4.30
C ALA A 34 10.64 -0.26 4.78
N ALA A 35 10.03 0.87 4.45
CA ALA A 35 10.56 2.18 4.82
C ALA A 35 10.54 2.42 6.33
N SER A 36 9.44 2.06 6.99
CA SER A 36 9.30 2.15 8.44
C SER A 36 10.33 1.28 9.17
N ALA A 37 10.50 0.01 8.76
CA ALA A 37 11.53 -0.87 9.30
C ALA A 37 12.94 -0.29 9.08
N GLY A 38 13.22 0.23 7.89
CA GLY A 38 14.49 0.84 7.54
C GLY A 38 14.81 2.06 8.40
N LEU A 39 13.85 2.95 8.62
CA LEU A 39 14.01 4.10 9.50
C LEU A 39 14.32 3.70 10.94
N GLN A 40 13.54 2.74 11.48
CA GLN A 40 13.71 2.28 12.86
C GLN A 40 15.07 1.59 13.05
N ALA A 41 15.45 0.68 12.14
CA ALA A 41 16.74 -0.02 12.20
C ALA A 41 17.92 0.95 12.06
N TRP A 42 17.84 1.91 11.15
CA TRP A 42 18.87 2.94 11.00
C TRP A 42 19.04 3.79 12.26
N ARG A 43 17.95 4.23 12.88
CA ARG A 43 17.99 4.97 14.16
C ARG A 43 18.56 4.14 15.30
N ALA A 44 18.33 2.85 15.30
CA ALA A 44 18.86 1.91 16.30
C ALA A 44 20.31 1.46 16.02
N GLY A 45 20.92 1.88 14.90
CA GLY A 45 22.27 1.47 14.49
C GLY A 45 22.38 -0.01 14.09
N ILE A 46 21.26 -0.64 13.68
CA ILE A 46 21.21 -2.07 13.34
C ILE A 46 21.55 -2.26 11.85
N ALA A 47 22.54 -3.14 11.60
CA ALA A 47 22.99 -3.52 10.28
C ALA A 47 23.17 -5.05 10.10
N ASP A 48 22.98 -5.82 11.17
CA ASP A 48 23.22 -7.27 11.24
C ASP A 48 22.03 -8.13 10.78
N ILE A 49 20.96 -7.53 10.26
CA ILE A 49 19.82 -8.23 9.66
C ILE A 49 20.01 -8.25 8.13
N ALA A 50 20.02 -9.46 7.55
CA ALA A 50 20.16 -9.62 6.11
C ALA A 50 19.06 -8.87 5.34
N GLY A 51 19.45 -7.97 4.42
CA GLY A 51 18.54 -7.17 3.60
C GLY A 51 17.97 -5.92 4.28
N ILE A 52 18.39 -5.58 5.51
CA ILE A 52 17.92 -4.38 6.21
C ILE A 52 18.41 -3.09 5.53
N ASP A 53 19.56 -3.14 4.88
CA ASP A 53 20.12 -2.06 4.06
C ASP A 53 19.18 -1.67 2.91
N ALA A 54 18.49 -2.63 2.30
CA ALA A 54 17.46 -2.37 1.30
C ALA A 54 16.26 -1.63 1.91
N CYS A 55 15.82 -1.99 3.13
CA CYS A 55 14.79 -1.27 3.86
C CYS A 55 15.21 0.17 4.19
N VAL A 56 16.45 0.38 4.65
CA VAL A 56 17.03 1.72 4.89
C VAL A 56 17.07 2.53 3.58
N ALA A 57 17.46 1.89 2.47
CA ALA A 57 17.49 2.55 1.16
C ALA A 57 16.06 2.97 0.72
N ARG A 58 15.03 2.16 0.99
CA ARG A 58 13.62 2.51 0.69
C ARG A 58 13.17 3.75 1.45
N HIS A 59 13.49 3.85 2.73
CA HIS A 59 13.20 5.06 3.52
C HIS A 59 13.94 6.30 2.99
N ARG A 60 15.26 6.17 2.71
CA ARG A 60 16.09 7.32 2.32
C ARG A 60 15.87 7.79 0.89
N ARG A 61 15.45 6.89 0.00
CA ARG A 61 15.25 7.14 -1.44
C ARG A 61 14.04 6.36 -1.93
N PRO A 62 12.81 6.79 -1.59
CA PRO A 62 11.60 6.13 -2.05
C PRO A 62 11.54 6.17 -3.59
N LEU A 63 11.01 5.09 -4.18
CA LEU A 63 10.88 4.96 -5.63
C LEU A 63 9.43 5.28 -6.05
N PRO A 64 9.16 6.46 -6.58
CA PRO A 64 7.80 6.87 -6.92
C PRO A 64 7.20 6.00 -8.02
N ARG A 65 5.97 5.54 -7.83
CA ARG A 65 5.26 4.64 -8.75
C ARG A 65 4.52 5.36 -9.88
N VAL A 66 5.07 6.50 -10.35
CA VAL A 66 4.50 7.36 -11.40
C VAL A 66 4.12 6.56 -12.65
N ARG A 67 5.01 5.67 -13.11
CA ARG A 67 4.75 4.83 -14.29
C ARG A 67 3.53 3.92 -14.10
N ILE A 68 3.43 3.25 -12.96
CA ILE A 68 2.32 2.34 -12.67
C ILE A 68 1.03 3.13 -12.52
N GLY A 69 1.04 4.23 -11.79
CA GLY A 69 -0.11 5.13 -11.68
C GLY A 69 -0.60 5.60 -13.05
N ALA A 70 0.30 6.04 -13.93
CA ALA A 70 -0.05 6.42 -15.29
C ALA A 70 -0.64 5.26 -16.12
N LEU A 71 -0.13 4.04 -15.96
CA LEU A 71 -0.66 2.84 -16.63
C LEU A 71 -2.05 2.47 -16.11
N LEU A 72 -2.27 2.49 -14.79
CA LEU A 72 -3.57 2.25 -14.17
C LEU A 72 -4.61 3.25 -14.69
N GLY A 73 -4.28 4.55 -14.72
CA GLY A 73 -5.16 5.60 -15.21
C GLY A 73 -5.47 5.48 -16.72
N ARG A 74 -4.45 5.30 -17.57
CA ARG A 74 -4.61 5.16 -19.03
C ARG A 74 -5.48 3.96 -19.40
N ASN A 75 -5.29 2.82 -18.74
CA ASN A 75 -6.04 1.60 -18.97
C ASN A 75 -7.37 1.58 -18.21
N ARG A 76 -7.65 2.58 -17.38
CA ARG A 76 -8.83 2.58 -16.47
C ARG A 76 -8.95 1.26 -15.71
N ALA A 77 -7.82 0.82 -15.15
CA ALA A 77 -7.71 -0.45 -14.45
C ALA A 77 -8.04 -0.33 -12.96
N ALA A 78 -7.99 0.86 -12.37
CA ALA A 78 -8.33 1.08 -10.96
C ALA A 78 -9.71 1.71 -10.81
N GLY A 79 -10.44 1.33 -9.75
CA GLY A 79 -11.66 1.97 -9.27
C GLY A 79 -11.34 3.16 -8.37
N ALA A 80 -10.51 2.93 -7.35
CA ALA A 80 -9.92 3.92 -6.47
C ALA A 80 -8.41 3.68 -6.37
N CYS A 81 -7.63 4.73 -6.07
CA CYS A 81 -6.17 4.61 -5.92
C CYS A 81 -5.65 5.71 -5.00
N MET A 82 -4.66 5.34 -4.16
CA MET A 82 -3.93 6.25 -3.28
C MET A 82 -2.50 5.76 -3.11
N ASP A 83 -1.58 6.66 -2.79
CA ASP A 83 -0.21 6.31 -2.39
C ASP A 83 -0.13 5.94 -0.90
N LEU A 84 0.97 5.27 -0.52
CA LEU A 84 1.28 4.86 0.85
C LEU A 84 2.31 5.80 1.47
N SER A 85 2.06 7.11 1.47
CA SER A 85 2.88 8.08 2.21
C SER A 85 2.66 7.95 3.71
N ASP A 86 1.39 7.84 4.13
CA ASP A 86 0.98 7.71 5.53
C ASP A 86 0.74 6.25 5.95
N GLY A 87 1.14 5.30 5.09
CA GLY A 87 1.03 3.87 5.31
C GLY A 87 -0.27 3.23 4.81
N LEU A 88 -0.27 1.89 4.86
CA LEU A 88 -1.36 1.09 4.31
C LEU A 88 -2.69 1.30 5.06
N ALA A 89 -2.63 1.40 6.40
CA ALA A 89 -3.83 1.61 7.23
C ALA A 89 -4.55 2.90 6.83
N GLU A 90 -3.80 3.99 6.71
CA GLU A 90 -4.36 5.30 6.37
C GLU A 90 -4.88 5.33 4.94
N ALA A 91 -4.13 4.78 3.97
CA ALA A 91 -4.57 4.70 2.59
C ALA A 91 -5.86 3.87 2.43
N ALA A 92 -5.96 2.73 3.12
CA ALA A 92 -7.16 1.91 3.12
C ALA A 92 -8.35 2.66 3.73
N ARG A 93 -8.14 3.36 4.85
CA ARG A 93 -9.19 4.17 5.50
C ARG A 93 -9.71 5.26 4.56
N GLN A 94 -8.83 6.03 3.93
CA GLN A 94 -9.21 7.12 3.04
C GLN A 94 -9.91 6.64 1.76
N ILE A 95 -9.48 5.51 1.17
CA ILE A 95 -10.19 4.89 0.05
C ILE A 95 -11.60 4.47 0.48
N CYS A 96 -11.73 3.81 1.64
CA CYS A 96 -13.02 3.33 2.13
C CYS A 96 -13.98 4.48 2.47
N GLU A 97 -13.51 5.50 3.18
CA GLU A 97 -14.30 6.69 3.50
C GLU A 97 -14.77 7.42 2.23
N SER A 98 -13.85 7.66 1.28
CA SER A 98 -14.17 8.35 0.03
C SER A 98 -15.08 7.54 -0.90
N SER A 99 -15.11 6.22 -0.76
CA SER A 99 -15.89 5.29 -1.59
C SER A 99 -17.17 4.80 -0.90
N GLY A 100 -17.34 5.05 0.41
CA GLY A 100 -18.49 4.58 1.20
C GLY A 100 -18.47 3.06 1.43
N THR A 101 -17.29 2.44 1.49
CA THR A 101 -17.07 0.99 1.66
C THR A 101 -16.32 0.69 2.94
N GLY A 102 -16.14 -0.59 3.28
CA GLY A 102 -15.10 -1.07 4.16
C GLY A 102 -14.06 -1.89 3.40
N ALA A 103 -13.12 -2.51 4.11
CA ALA A 103 -12.11 -3.37 3.53
C ALA A 103 -11.70 -4.50 4.49
N ILE A 104 -11.36 -5.65 3.91
CA ILE A 104 -10.68 -6.74 4.60
C ILE A 104 -9.33 -6.94 3.91
N ILE A 105 -8.26 -6.82 4.69
CA ILE A 105 -6.88 -7.07 4.25
C ILE A 105 -6.44 -8.43 4.75
N ASP A 106 -5.95 -9.28 3.87
CA ASP A 106 -5.46 -10.61 4.19
C ASP A 106 -3.99 -10.53 4.65
N ALA A 107 -3.71 -10.71 5.93
CA ALA A 107 -2.37 -10.62 6.52
C ALA A 107 -1.34 -11.50 5.81
N ALA A 108 -1.72 -12.74 5.46
CA ALA A 108 -0.85 -13.69 4.76
C ALA A 108 -0.49 -13.27 3.33
N SER A 109 -1.23 -12.33 2.74
CA SER A 109 -0.98 -11.83 1.37
C SER A 109 -0.18 -10.54 1.34
N LEU A 110 0.14 -9.95 2.48
CA LEU A 110 0.89 -8.70 2.54
C LEU A 110 2.35 -8.93 2.12
N PRO A 111 2.86 -8.16 1.14
CA PRO A 111 4.25 -8.25 0.72
C PRO A 111 5.17 -7.49 1.69
N VAL A 112 5.36 -8.04 2.90
CA VAL A 112 6.28 -7.48 3.91
C VAL A 112 7.64 -8.16 3.72
N PRO A 113 8.73 -7.41 3.46
CA PRO A 113 10.07 -7.99 3.30
C PRO A 113 10.53 -8.76 4.53
N ASP A 114 11.24 -9.88 4.35
CA ASP A 114 11.75 -10.70 5.45
C ASP A 114 12.61 -9.89 6.43
N ALA A 115 13.43 -8.97 5.92
CA ALA A 115 14.24 -8.07 6.74
C ALA A 115 13.38 -7.17 7.64
N ALA A 116 12.25 -6.66 7.10
CA ALA A 116 11.32 -5.84 7.88
C ALA A 116 10.60 -6.70 8.94
N GLN A 117 10.14 -7.89 8.57
CA GLN A 117 9.51 -8.83 9.51
C GLN A 117 10.49 -9.18 10.66
N THR A 118 11.74 -9.51 10.33
CA THR A 118 12.79 -9.83 11.29
C THR A 118 13.06 -8.66 12.23
N TRP A 119 13.14 -7.44 11.69
CA TRP A 119 13.34 -6.24 12.49
C TRP A 119 12.18 -5.99 13.46
N PHE A 120 10.94 -6.00 12.98
CA PHE A 120 9.77 -5.77 13.81
C PHE A 120 9.66 -6.80 14.93
N ALA A 121 9.84 -8.09 14.60
CA ALA A 121 9.84 -9.16 15.60
C ALA A 121 10.95 -8.96 16.66
N ARG A 122 12.19 -8.63 16.25
CA ARG A 122 13.31 -8.37 17.14
C ARG A 122 13.08 -7.15 18.05
N SER A 123 12.33 -6.16 17.57
CA SER A 123 11.95 -4.97 18.35
C SER A 123 10.70 -5.16 19.20
N GLY A 124 10.16 -6.38 19.28
CA GLY A 124 8.99 -6.72 20.09
C GLY A 124 7.65 -6.26 19.49
N GLN A 125 7.63 -5.92 18.20
CA GLN A 125 6.42 -5.51 17.50
C GLN A 125 5.82 -6.70 16.75
N ASP A 126 4.49 -6.70 16.57
CA ASP A 126 3.85 -7.60 15.61
C ASP A 126 4.23 -7.14 14.18
N PRO A 127 4.90 -7.99 13.38
CA PRO A 127 5.41 -7.58 12.07
C PRO A 127 4.33 -7.10 11.10
N ILE A 128 3.17 -7.74 11.11
CA ILE A 128 2.05 -7.38 10.22
C ILE A 128 1.42 -6.06 10.65
N ALA A 129 1.15 -5.91 11.94
CA ALA A 129 0.59 -4.66 12.46
C ALA A 129 1.55 -3.48 12.25
N ALA A 130 2.85 -3.67 12.48
CA ALA A 130 3.87 -2.66 12.29
C ALA A 130 4.01 -2.26 10.80
N ALA A 131 3.97 -3.23 9.87
CA ALA A 131 4.01 -2.95 8.45
C ALA A 131 2.77 -2.18 7.97
N ILE A 132 1.58 -2.55 8.44
CA ILE A 132 0.31 -1.88 8.09
C ILE A 132 0.28 -0.43 8.61
N ALA A 133 0.77 -0.19 9.82
CA ALA A 133 0.78 1.13 10.46
C ALA A 133 1.92 2.03 10.00
N GLY A 134 2.99 1.45 9.45
CA GLY A 134 4.17 2.17 9.00
C GLY A 134 3.94 2.99 7.73
N GLY A 135 4.49 4.20 7.68
CA GLY A 135 4.43 5.08 6.51
C GLY A 135 5.72 5.09 5.67
N ASP A 136 5.81 6.06 4.76
CA ASP A 136 6.94 6.37 3.87
C ASP A 136 7.25 5.30 2.79
N ASP A 137 6.40 4.31 2.56
CA ASP A 137 6.65 3.30 1.52
C ASP A 137 6.50 3.85 0.10
N TYR A 138 5.65 4.88 -0.11
CA TYR A 138 5.35 5.50 -1.41
C TYR A 138 4.96 4.50 -2.51
N GLU A 139 4.35 3.40 -2.11
CA GLU A 139 3.69 2.44 -3.01
C GLU A 139 2.27 2.91 -3.36
N LEU A 140 1.56 2.20 -4.23
CA LEU A 140 0.17 2.49 -4.57
C LEU A 140 -0.74 1.40 -4.03
N LEU A 141 -1.78 1.79 -3.28
CA LEU A 141 -2.94 0.97 -2.99
C LEU A 141 -4.03 1.31 -4.01
N PHE A 142 -4.64 0.30 -4.62
CA PHE A 142 -5.76 0.52 -5.54
C PHE A 142 -6.80 -0.60 -5.51
N SER A 143 -8.05 -0.25 -5.78
CA SER A 143 -9.12 -1.23 -5.99
C SER A 143 -9.22 -1.61 -7.46
N LEU A 144 -9.49 -2.89 -7.74
CA LEU A 144 -9.63 -3.44 -9.09
C LEU A 144 -11.06 -3.93 -9.33
N PRO A 145 -11.84 -3.26 -10.18
CA PRO A 145 -13.14 -3.77 -10.62
C PRO A 145 -13.00 -5.11 -11.35
N ARG A 146 -13.89 -6.06 -11.07
CA ARG A 146 -13.86 -7.40 -11.71
C ARG A 146 -13.78 -7.32 -13.24
N ARG A 147 -14.49 -6.35 -13.84
CA ARG A 147 -14.47 -6.09 -15.30
C ARG A 147 -13.11 -5.55 -15.80
N ALA A 148 -12.24 -5.10 -14.92
CA ALA A 148 -10.94 -4.52 -15.28
C ALA A 148 -9.77 -5.52 -15.15
N ARG A 149 -9.99 -6.78 -14.77
CA ARG A 149 -8.94 -7.80 -14.61
C ARG A 149 -8.07 -7.96 -15.86
N GLY A 150 -8.67 -7.99 -17.05
CA GLY A 150 -7.91 -8.03 -18.31
C GLY A 150 -7.05 -6.78 -18.55
N ARG A 151 -7.47 -5.62 -18.05
CA ARG A 151 -6.68 -4.37 -18.12
C ARG A 151 -5.49 -4.39 -17.15
N LEU A 152 -5.64 -5.00 -15.98
CA LEU A 152 -4.54 -5.21 -15.05
C LEU A 152 -3.44 -6.07 -15.68
N ALA A 153 -3.78 -7.12 -16.43
CA ALA A 153 -2.80 -7.93 -17.14
C ALA A 153 -1.94 -7.10 -18.11
N THR A 154 -2.51 -6.07 -18.74
CA THR A 154 -1.76 -5.13 -19.57
C THR A 154 -0.83 -4.23 -18.75
N VAL A 155 -1.28 -3.78 -17.57
CA VAL A 155 -0.45 -3.00 -16.64
C VAL A 155 0.73 -3.84 -16.15
N LEU A 156 0.49 -5.09 -15.72
CA LEU A 156 1.51 -6.02 -15.24
C LEU A 156 2.64 -6.24 -16.27
N ARG A 157 2.29 -6.48 -17.54
CA ARG A 157 3.31 -6.63 -18.61
C ARG A 157 4.20 -5.40 -18.76
N GLN A 158 3.71 -4.22 -18.40
CA GLN A 158 4.42 -2.95 -18.54
C GLN A 158 4.99 -2.42 -17.21
N ALA A 159 4.78 -3.11 -16.09
CA ALA A 159 5.19 -2.68 -14.76
C ALA A 159 6.72 -2.75 -14.52
N ARG A 160 7.49 -3.34 -15.45
CA ARG A 160 8.95 -3.44 -15.41
C ARG A 160 9.49 -4.05 -14.10
N GLY A 161 8.95 -5.19 -13.70
CA GLY A 161 9.43 -5.95 -12.54
C GLY A 161 8.96 -5.43 -11.17
N VAL A 162 8.16 -4.36 -11.10
CA VAL A 162 7.53 -3.99 -9.84
C VAL A 162 6.39 -4.98 -9.55
N PRO A 163 6.44 -5.71 -8.42
CA PRO A 163 5.37 -6.62 -8.06
C PRO A 163 4.07 -5.84 -7.78
N ILE A 164 2.95 -6.46 -8.11
CA ILE A 164 1.62 -5.95 -7.81
C ILE A 164 0.86 -7.10 -7.16
N THR A 165 0.62 -7.00 -5.88
CA THR A 165 0.10 -8.08 -5.03
C THR A 165 -1.34 -7.80 -4.63
N ARG A 166 -2.23 -8.81 -4.77
CA ARG A 166 -3.58 -8.74 -4.21
C ARG A 166 -3.48 -8.95 -2.70
N ILE A 167 -4.02 -8.00 -1.94
CA ILE A 167 -3.91 -8.01 -0.47
C ILE A 167 -5.27 -8.08 0.25
N GLY A 168 -6.39 -8.09 -0.48
CA GLY A 168 -7.70 -8.11 0.15
C GLY A 168 -8.82 -7.71 -0.80
N ALA A 169 -9.90 -7.20 -0.24
CA ALA A 169 -11.07 -6.72 -1.00
C ALA A 169 -11.83 -5.62 -0.26
N LEU A 170 -12.53 -4.78 -1.02
CA LEU A 170 -13.52 -3.84 -0.49
C LEU A 170 -14.82 -4.58 -0.13
N THR A 171 -15.49 -4.15 0.96
CA THR A 171 -16.68 -4.77 1.52
C THR A 171 -17.86 -3.78 1.59
N GLU A 172 -19.08 -4.32 1.72
CA GLU A 172 -20.28 -3.51 1.94
C GLU A 172 -20.34 -2.93 3.37
N SER A 173 -19.84 -3.69 4.35
CA SER A 173 -19.69 -3.18 5.72
C SER A 173 -18.66 -2.05 5.74
N ARG A 174 -18.94 -1.00 6.48
CA ARG A 174 -17.99 0.14 6.61
C ARG A 174 -16.86 -0.12 7.60
N THR A 175 -16.60 -1.38 7.94
CA THR A 175 -15.53 -1.79 8.84
C THR A 175 -14.22 -1.99 8.08
N LEU A 176 -13.11 -1.70 8.75
CA LEU A 176 -11.77 -1.96 8.28
C LEU A 176 -11.16 -3.05 9.15
N ALA A 177 -10.80 -4.16 8.53
CA ALA A 177 -10.28 -5.32 9.25
C ALA A 177 -9.04 -5.92 8.57
N VAL A 178 -8.19 -6.54 9.38
CA VAL A 178 -7.15 -7.49 8.94
C VAL A 178 -7.66 -8.89 9.22
N ARG A 179 -7.58 -9.76 8.22
CA ARG A 179 -7.84 -11.19 8.38
C ARG A 179 -6.54 -11.93 8.63
N ARG A 180 -6.42 -12.57 9.80
CA ARG A 180 -5.30 -13.42 10.20
C ARG A 180 -5.83 -14.77 10.68
N ASP A 181 -5.32 -15.87 10.13
CA ASP A 181 -5.70 -17.23 10.50
C ASP A 181 -7.23 -17.47 10.54
N GLY A 182 -7.94 -16.88 9.57
CA GLY A 182 -9.39 -16.97 9.44
C GLY A 182 -10.20 -16.07 10.37
N ARG A 183 -9.55 -15.29 11.25
CA ARG A 183 -10.20 -14.32 12.14
C ARG A 183 -10.02 -12.90 11.60
N GLU A 184 -11.04 -12.08 11.81
CA GLU A 184 -11.00 -10.66 11.47
C GLU A 184 -10.76 -9.83 12.73
N GLU A 185 -9.72 -9.01 12.67
CA GLU A 185 -9.31 -8.08 13.72
C GLU A 185 -9.42 -6.64 13.19
N PRO A 186 -9.67 -5.64 14.03
CA PRO A 186 -9.64 -4.25 13.58
C PRO A 186 -8.32 -3.91 12.89
N LEU A 187 -8.39 -3.12 11.82
CA LEU A 187 -7.19 -2.62 11.15
C LEU A 187 -6.37 -1.78 12.16
N PRO A 188 -5.04 -2.02 12.27
CA PRO A 188 -4.16 -1.18 13.10
C PRO A 188 -4.32 0.31 12.76
N GLN A 189 -4.19 1.15 13.77
CA GLN A 189 -4.20 2.60 13.55
C GLN A 189 -2.95 3.01 12.80
N GLY A 190 -3.10 3.73 11.70
CA GLY A 190 -2.01 4.30 10.93
C GLY A 190 -1.38 5.53 11.57
N PHE A 191 -0.41 6.11 10.88
CA PHE A 191 0.19 7.38 11.27
C PHE A 191 -0.87 8.50 11.18
N VAL A 192 -1.02 9.26 12.26
CA VAL A 192 -1.96 10.40 12.32
C VAL A 192 -1.14 11.68 12.34
N HIS A 193 -1.34 12.55 11.35
CA HIS A 193 -0.84 13.92 11.40
C HIS A 193 -1.65 14.71 12.45
N PHE A 194 -0.94 15.48 13.28
CA PHE A 194 -1.54 16.35 14.32
C PHE A 194 -2.36 17.47 13.72
#